data_7406300e176b2bfa6f1b294647f367c9
#
_entry.id   7406300e176b2bfa6f1b294647f367c9
#
_cell.length_a   1.000
_cell.length_b   1.000
_cell.length_c   1.000
_cell.angle_alpha   90.00
_cell.angle_beta   90.00
_cell.angle_gamma   90.00
#
_symmetry.space_group_name_H-M   'P 1'
#
loop_
_entity.id
_entity.type
_entity.pdbx_description
1 polymer ?
#
loop_
_entity_poly.entity_id
_entity_poly.type
_entity_poly.pdbx_seq_one_letter_code
_entity_poly.pdbx_strand_id
1 'polypeptide(L)'
;MNIALFPDVTVNGETIPQFAIAAEAQNHTAPKDKPGIAWRKAAQALAIRALLLQEARARGLEADPEELSPGRVETEDEALIRALLDEALAIAPVNEEAIRAEWARDPGRYRSAPLWDVSHILCACDPRDDAESALAGARAQAILARLKGDAKGFASAA
;
A
#
# COMPACT_ATOMS: atom_id res chain seq x y z
N MET A 1 -43.96 7.10 0.34
CA MET A 1 -42.86 7.44 -0.61
C MET A 1 -41.57 7.10 0.08
N ASN A 2 -40.91 6.02 -0.36
CA ASN A 2 -39.58 5.67 0.17
C ASN A 2 -38.57 6.56 -0.58
N ILE A 3 -38.19 7.67 0.04
CA ILE A 3 -37.12 8.52 -0.51
C ILE A 3 -35.83 7.73 -0.27
N ALA A 4 -35.23 7.27 -1.36
CA ALA A 4 -33.92 6.65 -1.29
C ALA A 4 -32.95 7.63 -0.63
N LEU A 5 -32.27 7.19 0.43
CA LEU A 5 -31.34 8.03 1.20
C LEU A 5 -30.19 8.53 0.33
N PHE A 6 -29.90 7.82 -0.74
CA PHE A 6 -28.90 8.12 -1.75
C PHE A 6 -29.48 7.88 -3.15
N PRO A 7 -29.62 8.93 -3.98
CA PRO A 7 -30.20 8.81 -5.31
C PRO A 7 -29.21 8.19 -6.32
N ASP A 8 -29.75 7.69 -7.42
CA ASP A 8 -28.95 7.35 -8.60
C ASP A 8 -28.21 8.59 -9.13
N VAL A 9 -27.09 8.38 -9.79
CA VAL A 9 -26.30 9.44 -10.44
C VAL A 9 -26.39 9.27 -11.94
N THR A 10 -26.64 10.37 -12.66
CA THR A 10 -26.71 10.35 -14.13
C THR A 10 -25.52 11.10 -14.72
N VAL A 11 -24.84 10.48 -15.68
CA VAL A 11 -23.68 11.02 -16.40
C VAL A 11 -23.96 10.98 -17.89
N ASN A 12 -24.16 12.13 -18.54
CA ASN A 12 -24.50 12.25 -19.97
C ASN A 12 -25.67 11.34 -20.41
N GLY A 13 -26.69 11.19 -19.56
CA GLY A 13 -27.84 10.33 -19.82
C GLY A 13 -27.69 8.86 -19.39
N GLU A 14 -26.51 8.40 -19.05
CA GLU A 14 -26.27 7.07 -18.47
C GLU A 14 -26.51 7.11 -16.96
N THR A 15 -27.33 6.19 -16.45
CA THR A 15 -27.66 6.13 -15.03
C THR A 15 -26.76 5.15 -14.29
N ILE A 16 -26.09 5.63 -13.28
CA ILE A 16 -25.33 4.83 -12.32
C ILE A 16 -26.26 4.55 -11.13
N PRO A 17 -26.72 3.31 -10.97
CA PRO A 17 -27.71 2.98 -9.95
C PRO A 17 -27.10 3.01 -8.55
N GLN A 18 -27.92 3.36 -7.57
CA GLN A 18 -27.50 3.46 -6.15
C GLN A 18 -26.84 2.18 -5.62
N PHE A 19 -27.26 1.00 -6.07
CA PHE A 19 -26.65 -0.26 -5.61
C PHE A 19 -25.19 -0.42 -6.09
N ALA A 20 -24.85 0.06 -7.29
CA ALA A 20 -23.47 0.06 -7.77
C ALA A 20 -22.61 1.04 -6.96
N ILE A 21 -23.16 2.22 -6.63
CA ILE A 21 -22.47 3.20 -5.77
C ILE A 21 -22.28 2.62 -4.38
N ALA A 22 -23.26 1.90 -3.83
CA ALA A 22 -23.15 1.25 -2.53
C ALA A 22 -22.07 0.15 -2.50
N ALA A 23 -21.96 -0.64 -3.56
CA ALA A 23 -20.91 -1.64 -3.71
C ALA A 23 -19.53 -0.99 -3.79
N GLU A 24 -19.38 0.06 -4.60
CA GLU A 24 -18.12 0.79 -4.73
C GLU A 24 -17.74 1.54 -3.44
N ALA A 25 -18.70 2.02 -2.66
CA ALA A 25 -18.45 2.73 -1.41
C ALA A 25 -17.68 1.88 -0.38
N GLN A 26 -17.72 0.56 -0.50
CA GLN A 26 -16.95 -0.35 0.36
C GLN A 26 -15.43 -0.28 0.12
N ASN A 27 -15.03 0.17 -1.07
CA ASN A 27 -13.64 0.37 -1.45
C ASN A 27 -13.07 1.72 -0.95
N HIS A 28 -13.92 2.59 -0.37
CA HIS A 28 -13.54 3.93 0.06
C HIS A 28 -13.58 4.08 1.58
N THR A 29 -12.47 4.54 2.16
CA THR A 29 -12.40 4.82 3.59
C THR A 29 -13.16 6.10 3.93
N ALA A 30 -13.96 6.03 5.01
CA ALA A 30 -14.63 7.17 5.62
C ALA A 30 -14.66 7.02 7.14
N PRO A 31 -14.72 8.12 7.91
CA PRO A 31 -14.98 8.06 9.34
C PRO A 31 -16.33 7.37 9.61
N LYS A 32 -16.40 6.62 10.72
CA LYS A 32 -17.63 5.84 11.08
C LYS A 32 -18.87 6.70 11.22
N ASP A 33 -18.71 7.95 11.63
CA ASP A 33 -19.78 8.95 11.81
C ASP A 33 -20.17 9.68 10.53
N LYS A 34 -19.43 9.46 9.42
CA LYS A 34 -19.63 10.17 8.13
C LYS A 34 -19.64 9.24 6.93
N PRO A 35 -20.54 8.24 6.85
CA PRO A 35 -20.58 7.28 5.74
C PRO A 35 -20.87 7.93 4.38
N GLY A 36 -21.51 9.10 4.35
CA GLY A 36 -21.74 9.88 3.13
C GLY A 36 -20.47 10.35 2.43
N ILE A 37 -19.31 10.32 3.08
CA ILE A 37 -18.01 10.61 2.45
C ILE A 37 -17.62 9.46 1.51
N ALA A 38 -17.72 8.21 1.96
CA ALA A 38 -17.45 7.03 1.13
C ALA A 38 -18.41 6.99 -0.06
N TRP A 39 -19.69 7.25 0.17
CA TRP A 39 -20.70 7.33 -0.91
C TRP A 39 -20.33 8.35 -2.00
N ARG A 40 -19.97 9.57 -1.60
CA ARG A 40 -19.58 10.62 -2.58
C ARG A 40 -18.34 10.24 -3.37
N LYS A 41 -17.34 9.65 -2.70
CA LYS A 41 -16.13 9.17 -3.38
C LYS A 41 -16.45 8.07 -4.39
N ALA A 42 -17.29 7.12 -4.01
CA ALA A 42 -17.74 6.06 -4.88
C ALA A 42 -18.53 6.58 -6.08
N ALA A 43 -19.50 7.47 -5.85
CA ALA A 43 -20.26 8.10 -6.91
C ALA A 43 -19.36 8.86 -7.90
N GLN A 44 -18.37 9.59 -7.38
CA GLN A 44 -17.38 10.30 -8.20
C GLN A 44 -16.50 9.33 -9.00
N ALA A 45 -16.02 8.25 -8.39
CA ALA A 45 -15.19 7.25 -9.07
C ALA A 45 -15.97 6.60 -10.22
N LEU A 46 -17.21 6.19 -9.97
CA LEU A 46 -18.06 5.60 -11.01
C LEU A 46 -18.44 6.60 -12.11
N ALA A 47 -18.68 7.87 -11.76
CA ALA A 47 -18.93 8.91 -12.74
C ALA A 47 -17.71 9.15 -13.65
N ILE A 48 -16.52 9.20 -13.09
CA ILE A 48 -15.27 9.31 -13.87
C ILE A 48 -15.11 8.08 -14.78
N ARG A 49 -15.32 6.86 -14.24
CA ARG A 49 -15.27 5.63 -15.03
C ARG A 49 -16.26 5.69 -16.22
N ALA A 50 -17.50 6.10 -15.99
CA ALA A 50 -18.51 6.23 -17.05
C ALA A 50 -18.06 7.23 -18.13
N LEU A 51 -17.52 8.40 -17.75
CA LEU A 51 -17.00 9.39 -18.68
C LEU A 51 -15.85 8.85 -19.54
N LEU A 52 -14.90 8.14 -18.92
CA LEU A 52 -13.78 7.54 -19.64
C LEU A 52 -14.26 6.49 -20.65
N LEU A 53 -15.21 5.64 -20.27
CA LEU A 53 -15.78 4.64 -21.17
C LEU A 53 -16.57 5.28 -22.32
N GLN A 54 -17.33 6.33 -22.04
CA GLN A 54 -18.05 7.08 -23.09
C GLN A 54 -17.07 7.69 -24.09
N GLU A 55 -15.98 8.28 -23.61
CA GLU A 55 -14.95 8.87 -24.47
C GLU A 55 -14.20 7.80 -25.28
N ALA A 56 -13.83 6.67 -24.67
CA ALA A 56 -13.19 5.56 -25.37
C ALA A 56 -14.07 5.03 -26.52
N ARG A 57 -15.36 4.84 -26.24
CA ARG A 57 -16.33 4.40 -27.25
C ARG A 57 -16.54 5.46 -28.34
N ALA A 58 -16.59 6.74 -27.97
CA ALA A 58 -16.75 7.85 -28.95
C ALA A 58 -15.54 7.95 -29.89
N ARG A 59 -14.33 7.59 -29.42
CA ARG A 59 -13.12 7.49 -30.26
C ARG A 59 -13.04 6.20 -31.07
N GLY A 60 -13.92 5.24 -30.82
CA GLY A 60 -13.92 3.94 -31.51
C GLY A 60 -12.78 3.04 -31.08
N LEU A 61 -12.28 3.19 -29.83
CA LEU A 61 -11.23 2.32 -29.31
C LEU A 61 -11.76 0.90 -29.13
N GLU A 62 -10.92 -0.08 -29.40
CA GLU A 62 -11.22 -1.50 -29.21
C GLU A 62 -10.59 -1.98 -27.90
N ALA A 63 -11.31 -2.87 -27.22
CA ALA A 63 -10.79 -3.49 -26.00
C ALA A 63 -9.80 -4.60 -26.38
N ASP A 64 -8.60 -4.54 -25.79
CA ASP A 64 -7.58 -5.60 -25.86
C ASP A 64 -7.15 -5.98 -24.44
N PRO A 65 -7.92 -6.87 -23.77
CA PRO A 65 -7.66 -7.23 -22.37
C PRO A 65 -6.32 -7.95 -22.18
N GLU A 66 -5.48 -7.44 -21.29
CA GLU A 66 -4.21 -8.02 -20.92
C GLU A 66 -4.31 -8.95 -19.71
N GLU A 67 -3.44 -9.95 -19.65
CA GLU A 67 -3.27 -10.80 -18.46
C GLU A 67 -2.40 -10.08 -17.42
N LEU A 68 -3.03 -9.62 -16.33
CA LEU A 68 -2.35 -8.87 -15.25
C LEU A 68 -1.49 -9.77 -14.36
N SER A 69 -1.89 -11.04 -14.22
CA SER A 69 -1.18 -12.08 -13.48
C SER A 69 -1.76 -13.46 -13.87
N PRO A 70 -1.08 -14.57 -13.60
CA PRO A 70 -1.56 -15.90 -13.98
C PRO A 70 -3.03 -16.15 -13.61
N GLY A 71 -3.88 -16.30 -14.62
CA GLY A 71 -5.33 -16.53 -14.48
C GLY A 71 -6.17 -15.29 -14.16
N ARG A 72 -5.60 -14.08 -14.17
CA ARG A 72 -6.32 -12.83 -13.97
C ARG A 72 -6.18 -11.92 -15.18
N VAL A 73 -7.25 -11.80 -15.94
CA VAL A 73 -7.33 -10.97 -17.14
C VAL A 73 -8.11 -9.70 -16.85
N GLU A 74 -7.76 -8.59 -17.49
CA GLU A 74 -8.53 -7.33 -17.46
C GLU A 74 -9.96 -7.58 -17.95
N THR A 75 -10.87 -6.76 -17.47
CA THR A 75 -12.20 -6.63 -18.10
C THR A 75 -12.10 -5.79 -19.37
N GLU A 76 -13.05 -5.96 -20.29
CA GLU A 76 -13.13 -5.12 -21.50
C GLU A 76 -13.17 -3.63 -21.19
N ASP A 77 -13.92 -3.25 -20.15
CA ASP A 77 -14.00 -1.86 -19.69
C ASP A 77 -12.65 -1.32 -19.18
N GLU A 78 -11.88 -2.14 -18.45
CA GLU A 78 -10.54 -1.76 -17.97
C GLU A 78 -9.57 -1.59 -19.14
N ALA A 79 -9.60 -2.51 -20.11
CA ALA A 79 -8.81 -2.44 -21.32
C ALA A 79 -9.14 -1.18 -22.16
N LEU A 80 -10.41 -0.83 -22.30
CA LEU A 80 -10.84 0.40 -22.99
C LEU A 80 -10.33 1.67 -22.29
N ILE A 81 -10.42 1.71 -20.95
CA ILE A 81 -9.93 2.85 -20.18
C ILE A 81 -8.41 2.96 -20.32
N ARG A 82 -7.67 1.85 -20.22
CA ARG A 82 -6.23 1.83 -20.44
C ARG A 82 -5.88 2.35 -21.83
N ALA A 83 -6.50 1.84 -22.89
CA ALA A 83 -6.25 2.28 -24.25
C ALA A 83 -6.51 3.79 -24.44
N LEU A 84 -7.59 4.32 -23.83
CA LEU A 84 -7.88 5.75 -23.85
C LEU A 84 -6.79 6.57 -23.16
N LEU A 85 -6.33 6.13 -22.00
CA LEU A 85 -5.30 6.84 -21.24
C LEU A 85 -3.95 6.80 -21.94
N ASP A 86 -3.59 5.68 -22.56
CA ASP A 86 -2.35 5.53 -23.33
C ASP A 86 -2.32 6.47 -24.54
N GLU A 87 -3.48 6.65 -25.21
CA GLU A 87 -3.59 7.60 -26.32
C GLU A 87 -3.59 9.06 -25.85
N ALA A 88 -4.29 9.37 -24.75
CA ALA A 88 -4.52 10.74 -24.31
C ALA A 88 -3.39 11.32 -23.45
N LEU A 89 -2.63 10.47 -22.77
CA LEU A 89 -1.60 10.90 -21.83
C LEU A 89 -0.19 10.75 -22.42
N ALA A 90 0.35 11.85 -22.93
CA ALA A 90 1.79 11.90 -23.24
C ALA A 90 2.60 12.09 -21.96
N ILE A 91 3.03 10.98 -21.34
CA ILE A 91 3.90 11.03 -20.16
C ILE A 91 5.32 11.30 -20.64
N ALA A 92 5.83 12.50 -20.35
CA ALA A 92 7.24 12.80 -20.62
C ALA A 92 8.15 11.89 -19.76
N PRO A 93 9.22 11.31 -20.33
CA PRO A 93 10.15 10.50 -19.54
C PRO A 93 10.77 11.34 -18.42
N VAL A 94 10.77 10.80 -17.21
CA VAL A 94 11.35 11.47 -16.06
C VAL A 94 12.88 11.40 -16.20
N ASN A 95 13.54 12.57 -16.16
CA ASN A 95 14.99 12.63 -16.21
C ASN A 95 15.62 12.35 -14.83
N GLU A 96 16.91 12.02 -14.83
CA GLU A 96 17.67 11.67 -13.62
C GLU A 96 17.69 12.82 -12.59
N GLU A 97 17.70 14.06 -13.05
CA GLU A 97 17.68 15.24 -12.17
C GLU A 97 16.36 15.33 -11.39
N ALA A 98 15.23 15.11 -12.05
CA ALA A 98 13.92 15.09 -11.39
C ALA A 98 13.80 13.94 -10.39
N ILE A 99 14.35 12.75 -10.73
CA ILE A 99 14.38 11.61 -9.80
C ILE A 99 15.19 11.95 -8.55
N ARG A 100 16.37 12.54 -8.72
CA ARG A 100 17.23 12.95 -7.60
C ARG A 100 16.60 14.06 -6.75
N ALA A 101 15.95 15.02 -7.39
CA ALA A 101 15.25 16.10 -6.67
C ALA A 101 14.10 15.55 -5.83
N GLU A 102 13.32 14.60 -6.35
CA GLU A 102 12.23 13.98 -5.60
C GLU A 102 12.75 13.11 -4.45
N TRP A 103 13.81 12.32 -4.70
CA TRP A 103 14.46 11.54 -3.64
C TRP A 103 15.01 12.44 -2.52
N ALA A 104 15.59 13.60 -2.86
CA ALA A 104 16.18 14.52 -1.90
C ALA A 104 15.14 15.20 -1.00
N ARG A 105 13.87 15.27 -1.41
CA ARG A 105 12.79 15.84 -0.59
C ARG A 105 12.52 15.03 0.66
N ASP A 106 12.49 13.72 0.54
CA ASP A 106 12.25 12.81 1.65
C ASP A 106 12.94 11.46 1.41
N PRO A 107 14.25 11.36 1.67
CA PRO A 107 14.99 10.12 1.52
C PRO A 107 14.48 8.99 2.43
N GLY A 108 13.81 9.34 3.52
CA GLY A 108 13.24 8.39 4.47
C GLY A 108 12.12 7.54 3.87
N ARG A 109 11.32 8.13 2.98
CA ARG A 109 10.21 7.48 2.28
C ARG A 109 10.66 6.30 1.40
N TYR A 110 11.89 6.37 0.89
CA TYR A 110 12.46 5.39 -0.04
C TYR A 110 13.41 4.40 0.65
N ARG A 111 13.43 4.37 1.99
CA ARG A 111 14.20 3.40 2.76
C ARG A 111 13.31 2.29 3.27
N SER A 112 13.80 1.06 3.18
CA SER A 112 13.20 -0.07 3.89
C SER A 112 13.40 0.10 5.41
N ALA A 113 12.60 -0.60 6.20
CA ALA A 113 12.89 -0.76 7.61
C ALA A 113 14.30 -1.36 7.78
N PRO A 114 15.07 -0.92 8.81
CA PRO A 114 16.39 -1.46 9.04
C PRO A 114 16.33 -2.97 9.30
N LEU A 115 17.20 -3.70 8.61
CA LEU A 115 17.45 -5.11 8.88
C LEU A 115 18.61 -5.19 9.87
N TRP A 116 18.37 -5.87 10.98
CA TRP A 116 19.38 -6.07 12.01
C TRP A 116 19.88 -7.51 11.94
N ASP A 117 21.17 -7.69 11.75
CA ASP A 117 21.85 -8.96 11.98
C ASP A 117 22.43 -8.91 13.40
N VAL A 118 21.90 -9.73 14.28
CA VAL A 118 22.23 -9.71 15.71
C VAL A 118 22.71 -11.07 16.17
N SER A 119 23.70 -11.05 17.02
CA SER A 119 24.17 -12.24 17.75
C SER A 119 24.04 -11.99 19.25
N HIS A 120 23.77 -13.06 20.01
CA HIS A 120 23.66 -12.97 21.45
C HIS A 120 24.39 -14.12 22.14
N ILE A 121 24.81 -13.89 23.38
CA ILE A 121 25.36 -14.91 24.27
C ILE A 121 24.36 -15.10 25.40
N LEU A 122 23.86 -16.32 25.55
CA LEU A 122 22.93 -16.67 26.62
C LEU A 122 23.67 -17.27 27.81
N CYS A 123 23.58 -16.63 28.99
CA CYS A 123 23.99 -17.21 30.26
C CYS A 123 22.78 -17.89 30.90
N ALA A 124 22.61 -19.19 30.63
CA ALA A 124 21.47 -19.96 31.10
C ALA A 124 21.47 -20.09 32.64
N CYS A 125 20.25 -20.02 33.22
CA CYS A 125 19.99 -20.26 34.65
C CYS A 125 18.53 -20.72 34.83
N ASP A 126 18.20 -21.34 35.96
CA ASP A 126 16.78 -21.49 36.35
C ASP A 126 16.27 -20.12 36.87
N PRO A 127 15.26 -19.53 36.23
CA PRO A 127 14.71 -18.23 36.65
C PRO A 127 14.00 -18.29 38.03
N ARG A 128 13.78 -19.49 38.58
CA ARG A 128 13.21 -19.70 39.92
C ARG A 128 14.25 -19.78 41.03
N ASP A 129 15.54 -19.88 40.67
CA ASP A 129 16.66 -19.88 41.60
C ASP A 129 17.35 -18.52 41.56
N ASP A 130 17.13 -17.73 42.60
CA ASP A 130 17.68 -16.39 42.75
C ASP A 130 19.23 -16.39 42.79
N ALA A 131 19.83 -17.41 43.37
CA ALA A 131 21.28 -17.53 43.49
C ALA A 131 21.90 -17.86 42.12
N GLU A 132 21.29 -18.77 41.37
CA GLU A 132 21.72 -19.12 40.04
C GLU A 132 21.54 -17.94 39.07
N SER A 133 20.40 -17.23 39.15
CA SER A 133 20.14 -16.01 38.40
C SER A 133 21.16 -14.90 38.65
N ALA A 134 21.58 -14.71 39.93
CA ALA A 134 22.60 -13.73 40.27
C ALA A 134 23.97 -14.11 39.68
N LEU A 135 24.34 -15.40 39.70
CA LEU A 135 25.58 -15.90 39.10
C LEU A 135 25.58 -15.75 37.57
N ALA A 136 24.47 -16.06 36.91
CA ALA A 136 24.33 -15.87 35.47
C ALA A 136 24.42 -14.39 35.08
N GLY A 137 23.78 -13.51 35.84
CA GLY A 137 23.90 -12.06 35.68
C GLY A 137 25.35 -11.55 35.83
N ALA A 138 26.07 -12.03 36.81
CA ALA A 138 27.49 -11.69 36.98
C ALA A 138 28.34 -12.16 35.80
N ARG A 139 28.11 -13.37 35.28
CA ARG A 139 28.78 -13.89 34.06
C ARG A 139 28.50 -13.01 32.87
N ALA A 140 27.23 -12.66 32.63
CA ALA A 140 26.83 -11.81 31.51
C ALA A 140 27.52 -10.43 31.58
N GLN A 141 27.58 -9.83 32.78
CA GLN A 141 28.28 -8.55 32.98
C GLN A 141 29.79 -8.66 32.73
N ALA A 142 30.41 -9.74 33.15
CA ALA A 142 31.85 -9.98 32.93
C ALA A 142 32.14 -10.15 31.40
N ILE A 143 31.31 -10.88 30.69
CA ILE A 143 31.39 -11.03 29.21
C ILE A 143 31.21 -9.69 28.55
N LEU A 144 30.20 -8.92 28.92
CA LEU A 144 29.94 -7.59 28.38
C LEU A 144 31.12 -6.65 28.60
N ALA A 145 31.70 -6.65 29.81
CA ALA A 145 32.88 -5.82 30.13
C ALA A 145 34.08 -6.20 29.25
N ARG A 146 34.31 -7.49 29.02
CA ARG A 146 35.38 -7.99 28.14
C ARG A 146 35.19 -7.62 26.69
N LEU A 147 33.93 -7.62 26.20
CA LEU A 147 33.59 -7.32 24.82
C LEU A 147 33.46 -5.83 24.54
N LYS A 148 33.48 -4.97 25.55
CA LYS A 148 33.35 -3.51 25.40
C LYS A 148 34.49 -2.98 24.54
N GLY A 149 34.21 -2.68 23.28
CA GLY A 149 35.18 -2.20 22.30
C GLY A 149 35.82 -3.27 21.40
N ASP A 150 35.56 -4.55 21.62
CA ASP A 150 36.08 -5.65 20.78
C ASP A 150 34.95 -6.55 20.26
N ALA A 151 34.30 -6.13 19.16
CA ALA A 151 33.28 -6.93 18.47
C ALA A 151 33.87 -8.24 17.89
N LYS A 152 35.17 -8.32 17.62
CA LYS A 152 35.83 -9.52 17.06
C LYS A 152 35.97 -10.63 18.08
N GLY A 153 36.01 -10.29 19.36
CA GLY A 153 36.05 -11.25 20.44
C GLY A 153 34.73 -11.96 20.75
N PHE A 154 33.64 -11.61 20.09
CA PHE A 154 32.29 -12.09 20.41
C PHE A 154 32.18 -13.62 20.30
N ALA A 155 32.60 -14.20 19.16
CA ALA A 155 32.53 -15.64 18.94
C ALA A 155 33.39 -16.46 19.91
N SER A 156 34.53 -15.90 20.42
CA SER A 156 35.38 -16.56 21.40
C SER A 156 34.92 -16.36 22.85
N ALA A 157 33.91 -15.51 23.06
CA ALA A 157 33.34 -15.25 24.37
C ALA A 157 32.05 -16.08 24.62
N ALA A 158 31.49 -16.69 23.57
CA ALA A 158 30.36 -17.61 23.61
C ALA A 158 30.81 -19.01 24.00
#